data_11cd1ed795d5e51e91db2688b96f0173
#
_entry.id   11cd1ed795d5e51e91db2688b96f0173
#
_cell.length_a   1.000
_cell.length_b   1.000
_cell.length_c   1.000
_cell.angle_alpha   90.00
_cell.angle_beta   90.00
_cell.angle_gamma   90.00
#
_symmetry.space_group_name_H-M   'P 1'
#
loop_
_entity.id
_entity.type
_entity.pdbx_description
1 polymer ?
#
loop_
_entity_poly.entity_id
_entity_poly.type
_entity_poly.pdbx_seq_one_letter_code
_entity_poly.pdbx_strand_id
1 'polypeptide(L)'
;AMRALSDQPAAIGHYPWYVLGILTLAQTCHGIDRAIIGLVLAPVGHEFGLSDGQLGILAGFAYGIFFALAALPFGVAVDSWNRRNLMAAALTLWSGATALCSLATGFWTLLIGRAAVGTAEAGGSPTGMSLLSDYFGEDRRATAIGIWYLSSGIGLAIAFIVGGAIVQSAGWRWAFVAAGVPGLVLAPLLLFTVREPVRGAHDGPAPQQEETLRLGQRIRLLAARPGLLYCIFAIVLIAAGIYGMSTWLTTFLIRVHGMPIAKAGILIAIAYGGLGSLGGFLAGWVIDLVNRRRGGFDPARTSLFG
;
A
#
# COMPACT_ATOMS: atom_id res chain seq x y z
N ALA A 1 -22.21 30.31 34.26
CA ALA A 1 -22.95 30.37 32.99
C ALA A 1 -22.10 30.89 31.79
N MET A 2 -20.77 30.78 31.85
CA MET A 2 -19.88 31.37 30.81
C MET A 2 -18.77 30.39 30.33
N ARG A 3 -19.02 29.09 30.40
CA ARG A 3 -18.06 28.03 29.98
C ARG A 3 -18.62 27.02 28.95
N ALA A 4 -19.78 27.31 28.34
CA ALA A 4 -20.46 26.38 27.44
C ALA A 4 -20.46 26.79 25.97
N LEU A 5 -19.56 27.69 25.50
CA LEU A 5 -19.50 28.17 24.11
C LEU A 5 -18.20 27.87 23.40
N SER A 6 -17.31 27.00 23.95
CA SER A 6 -16.01 26.66 23.32
C SER A 6 -15.92 25.26 22.71
N ASP A 7 -16.98 24.46 22.80
CA ASP A 7 -16.97 23.06 22.30
C ASP A 7 -17.68 22.87 20.94
N GLN A 8 -17.65 23.87 20.09
CA GLN A 8 -17.88 23.57 18.68
C GLN A 8 -16.58 22.99 18.09
N PRO A 9 -16.60 21.75 17.54
CA PRO A 9 -15.44 21.23 16.85
C PRO A 9 -15.07 22.25 15.78
N ALA A 10 -13.85 22.79 15.85
CA ALA A 10 -13.34 23.74 14.89
C ALA A 10 -13.55 23.12 13.50
N ALA A 11 -14.29 23.82 12.64
CA ALA A 11 -14.54 23.36 11.27
C ALA A 11 -13.17 23.06 10.64
N ILE A 12 -12.89 21.77 10.38
CA ILE A 12 -11.64 21.36 9.74
C ILE A 12 -11.61 22.09 8.42
N GLY A 13 -10.65 23.00 8.24
CA GLY A 13 -10.48 23.75 7.00
C GLY A 13 -10.29 22.78 5.82
N HIS A 14 -10.50 23.23 4.59
CA HIS A 14 -10.37 22.39 3.38
C HIS A 14 -8.96 21.81 3.18
N TYR A 15 -7.94 22.35 3.84
CA TYR A 15 -6.55 21.95 3.63
C TYR A 15 -6.23 20.50 4.05
N PRO A 16 -6.66 19.95 5.19
CA PRO A 16 -6.47 18.52 5.52
C PRO A 16 -7.07 17.58 4.48
N TRP A 17 -8.23 17.92 3.92
CA TRP A 17 -8.86 17.14 2.85
C TRP A 17 -8.08 17.21 1.53
N TYR A 18 -7.49 18.36 1.22
CA TYR A 18 -6.55 18.49 0.10
C TYR A 18 -5.34 17.58 0.29
N VAL A 19 -4.74 17.58 1.49
CA VAL A 19 -3.61 16.70 1.82
C VAL A 19 -4.00 15.23 1.72
N LEU A 20 -5.18 14.86 2.24
CA LEU A 20 -5.72 13.52 2.06
C LEU A 20 -5.84 13.17 0.57
N GLY A 21 -6.33 14.07 -0.27
CA GLY A 21 -6.40 13.87 -1.72
C GLY A 21 -5.03 13.56 -2.34
N ILE A 22 -3.99 14.34 -2.01
CA ILE A 22 -2.63 14.12 -2.50
C ILE A 22 -2.06 12.77 -2.02
N LEU A 23 -2.23 12.46 -0.72
CA LEU A 23 -1.76 11.17 -0.16
C LEU A 23 -2.53 9.98 -0.73
N THR A 24 -3.82 10.14 -1.01
CA THR A 24 -4.67 9.14 -1.68
C THR A 24 -4.19 8.88 -3.11
N LEU A 25 -3.84 9.92 -3.86
CA LEU A 25 -3.23 9.76 -5.18
C LEU A 25 -1.88 9.05 -5.12
N ALA A 26 -1.02 9.38 -4.14
CA ALA A 26 0.25 8.68 -3.93
C ALA A 26 0.03 7.19 -3.60
N GLN A 27 -0.97 6.87 -2.78
CA GLN A 27 -1.34 5.50 -2.46
C GLN A 27 -1.96 4.77 -3.67
N THR A 28 -2.66 5.48 -4.56
CA THR A 28 -3.12 4.93 -5.84
C THR A 28 -1.93 4.55 -6.72
N CYS A 29 -0.91 5.42 -6.85
CA CYS A 29 0.34 5.10 -7.57
C CYS A 29 1.01 3.84 -6.98
N HIS A 30 1.11 3.75 -5.65
CA HIS A 30 1.62 2.57 -4.97
C HIS A 30 0.83 1.29 -5.31
N GLY A 31 -0.52 1.37 -5.37
CA GLY A 31 -1.38 0.27 -5.79
C GLY A 31 -1.13 -0.16 -7.24
N ILE A 32 -0.89 0.81 -8.14
CA ILE A 32 -0.56 0.56 -9.55
C ILE A 32 0.79 -0.17 -9.65
N ASP A 33 1.82 0.34 -8.99
CA ASP A 33 3.18 -0.23 -9.05
C ASP A 33 3.24 -1.68 -8.57
N ARG A 34 2.48 -2.00 -7.53
CA ARG A 34 2.39 -3.37 -7.00
C ARG A 34 1.65 -4.33 -7.93
N ALA A 35 0.65 -3.85 -8.65
CA ALA A 35 -0.18 -4.68 -9.52
C ALA A 35 0.44 -4.89 -10.91
N ILE A 36 1.19 -3.91 -11.42
CA ILE A 36 1.69 -3.92 -12.81
C ILE A 36 2.58 -5.13 -13.11
N ILE A 37 3.36 -5.61 -12.14
CA ILE A 37 4.23 -6.76 -12.33
C ILE A 37 3.44 -8.01 -12.76
N GLY A 38 2.27 -8.25 -12.19
CA GLY A 38 1.42 -9.39 -12.54
C GLY A 38 0.95 -9.37 -13.99
N LEU A 39 0.79 -8.19 -14.60
CA LEU A 39 0.42 -8.03 -16.01
C LEU A 39 1.58 -8.30 -16.96
N VAL A 40 2.80 -7.93 -16.56
CA VAL A 40 3.96 -7.96 -17.46
C VAL A 40 4.77 -9.26 -17.36
N LEU A 41 4.49 -10.16 -16.41
CA LEU A 41 5.25 -11.41 -16.23
C LEU A 41 5.28 -12.27 -17.49
N ALA A 42 4.12 -12.49 -18.13
CA ALA A 42 4.04 -13.34 -19.32
C ALA A 42 4.81 -12.75 -20.51
N PRO A 43 4.62 -11.47 -20.91
CA PRO A 43 5.39 -10.89 -22.01
C PRO A 43 6.89 -10.75 -21.69
N VAL A 44 7.28 -10.41 -20.47
CA VAL A 44 8.69 -10.35 -20.04
C VAL A 44 9.33 -11.74 -20.08
N GLY A 45 8.63 -12.75 -19.58
CA GLY A 45 9.09 -14.15 -19.62
C GLY A 45 9.32 -14.63 -21.04
N HIS A 46 8.43 -14.28 -21.97
CA HIS A 46 8.57 -14.62 -23.37
C HIS A 46 9.75 -13.89 -24.04
N GLU A 47 9.88 -12.58 -23.80
CA GLU A 47 10.92 -11.76 -24.45
C GLU A 47 12.33 -12.13 -23.97
N PHE A 48 12.50 -12.39 -22.67
CA PHE A 48 13.83 -12.69 -22.10
C PHE A 48 14.09 -14.20 -21.91
N GLY A 49 13.17 -15.07 -22.31
CA GLY A 49 13.32 -16.52 -22.17
C GLY A 49 13.43 -16.99 -20.71
N LEU A 50 12.68 -16.36 -19.79
CA LEU A 50 12.81 -16.61 -18.36
C LEU A 50 12.00 -17.83 -17.93
N SER A 51 12.57 -18.61 -17.00
CA SER A 51 11.87 -19.68 -16.31
C SER A 51 10.82 -19.13 -15.31
N ASP A 52 9.83 -19.94 -14.95
CA ASP A 52 8.82 -19.56 -13.95
C ASP A 52 9.43 -19.26 -12.58
N GLY A 53 10.55 -19.93 -12.22
CA GLY A 53 11.31 -19.60 -11.03
C GLY A 53 11.90 -18.18 -11.07
N GLN A 54 12.48 -17.78 -12.20
CA GLN A 54 13.00 -16.41 -12.40
C GLN A 54 11.87 -15.38 -12.38
N LEU A 55 10.73 -15.67 -12.99
CA LEU A 55 9.54 -14.82 -12.94
C LEU A 55 9.02 -14.68 -11.50
N GLY A 56 8.99 -15.77 -10.72
CA GLY A 56 8.64 -15.74 -9.31
C GLY A 56 9.58 -14.86 -8.47
N ILE A 57 10.88 -14.90 -8.73
CA ILE A 57 11.86 -14.02 -8.09
C ILE A 57 11.57 -12.55 -8.41
N LEU A 58 11.31 -12.21 -9.68
CA LEU A 58 10.97 -10.84 -10.09
C LEU A 58 9.65 -10.34 -9.51
N ALA A 59 8.65 -11.22 -9.43
CA ALA A 59 7.30 -10.89 -8.96
C ALA A 59 7.22 -10.66 -7.45
N GLY A 60 7.95 -11.47 -6.66
CA GLY A 60 7.83 -11.49 -5.21
C GLY A 60 9.13 -11.20 -4.47
N PHE A 61 10.14 -12.05 -4.63
CA PHE A 61 11.35 -12.00 -3.81
C PHE A 61 12.15 -10.72 -3.97
N ALA A 62 12.37 -10.26 -5.22
CA ALA A 62 13.14 -9.06 -5.48
C ALA A 62 12.55 -7.83 -4.79
N TYR A 63 11.24 -7.69 -4.86
CA TYR A 63 10.53 -6.60 -4.21
C TYR A 63 10.44 -6.83 -2.69
N GLY A 64 9.95 -8.00 -2.27
CA GLY A 64 9.58 -8.28 -0.88
C GLY A 64 10.75 -8.24 0.11
N ILE A 65 11.91 -8.82 -0.27
CA ILE A 65 13.10 -8.82 0.60
C ILE A 65 13.61 -7.39 0.83
N PHE A 66 13.75 -6.62 -0.25
CA PHE A 66 14.27 -5.24 -0.15
C PHE A 66 13.28 -4.30 0.54
N PHE A 67 11.97 -4.50 0.33
CA PHE A 67 10.93 -3.80 1.08
C PHE A 67 11.03 -4.11 2.59
N ALA A 68 11.15 -5.37 2.96
CA ALA A 68 11.25 -5.78 4.37
C ALA A 68 12.51 -5.23 5.05
N LEU A 69 13.66 -5.29 4.36
CA LEU A 69 14.92 -4.74 4.88
C LEU A 69 14.86 -3.23 5.05
N ALA A 70 14.23 -2.52 4.11
CA ALA A 70 14.08 -1.07 4.15
C ALA A 70 13.00 -0.59 5.14
N ALA A 71 12.01 -1.42 5.47
CA ALA A 71 10.93 -1.03 6.38
C ALA A 71 11.41 -0.59 7.76
N LEU A 72 12.46 -1.22 8.30
CA LEU A 72 13.03 -0.86 9.60
C LEU A 72 13.68 0.54 9.58
N PRO A 73 14.64 0.85 8.68
CA PRO A 73 15.24 2.19 8.63
C PRO A 73 14.23 3.27 8.26
N PHE A 74 13.23 2.98 7.40
CA PHE A 74 12.16 3.94 7.12
C PHE A 74 11.28 4.19 8.34
N GLY A 75 10.97 3.17 9.15
CA GLY A 75 10.25 3.35 10.41
C GLY A 75 10.96 4.36 11.33
N VAL A 76 12.28 4.22 11.51
CA VAL A 76 13.08 5.18 12.29
C VAL A 76 13.11 6.57 11.64
N ALA A 77 13.21 6.63 10.31
CA ALA A 77 13.20 7.90 9.58
C ALA A 77 11.87 8.66 9.70
N VAL A 78 10.73 7.95 9.68
CA VAL A 78 9.40 8.54 9.90
C VAL A 78 9.31 9.20 11.26
N ASP A 79 9.91 8.62 12.29
CA ASP A 79 9.86 9.17 13.65
C ASP A 79 10.76 10.40 13.84
N SER A 80 11.83 10.54 13.03
CA SER A 80 12.87 11.57 13.24
C SER A 80 12.97 12.62 12.15
N TRP A 81 12.61 12.28 10.89
CA TRP A 81 12.78 13.17 9.74
C TRP A 81 11.48 13.93 9.40
N ASN A 82 11.61 14.94 8.54
CA ASN A 82 10.45 15.64 7.96
C ASN A 82 9.68 14.66 7.04
N ARG A 83 8.45 14.33 7.41
CA ARG A 83 7.63 13.27 6.77
C ARG A 83 7.17 13.66 5.36
N ARG A 84 6.88 14.96 5.14
CA ARG A 84 6.58 15.48 3.82
C ARG A 84 7.74 15.22 2.86
N ASN A 85 8.97 15.59 3.26
CA ASN A 85 10.15 15.39 2.44
C ASN A 85 10.45 13.90 2.24
N LEU A 86 10.29 13.10 3.27
CA LEU A 86 10.46 11.64 3.21
C LEU A 86 9.46 11.00 2.23
N MET A 87 8.18 11.41 2.29
CA MET A 87 7.15 10.92 1.38
C MET A 87 7.42 11.32 -0.07
N ALA A 88 7.81 12.58 -0.30
CA ALA A 88 8.15 13.07 -1.64
C ALA A 88 9.37 12.34 -2.21
N ALA A 89 10.42 12.14 -1.41
CA ALA A 89 11.62 11.41 -1.81
C ALA A 89 11.30 9.93 -2.12
N ALA A 90 10.57 9.27 -1.23
CA ALA A 90 10.14 7.89 -1.44
C ALA A 90 9.32 7.76 -2.74
N LEU A 91 8.30 8.62 -2.93
CA LEU A 91 7.47 8.66 -4.14
C LEU A 91 8.29 8.89 -5.42
N THR A 92 9.26 9.82 -5.38
CA THR A 92 10.16 10.06 -6.52
C THR A 92 11.01 8.83 -6.84
N LEU A 93 11.61 8.23 -5.81
CA LEU A 93 12.53 7.10 -5.97
C LEU A 93 11.81 5.86 -6.51
N TRP A 94 10.66 5.46 -5.90
CA TRP A 94 9.97 4.27 -6.40
C TRP A 94 9.37 4.48 -7.79
N SER A 95 8.74 5.64 -8.04
CA SER A 95 8.15 5.93 -9.34
C SER A 95 9.20 6.05 -10.44
N GLY A 96 10.36 6.65 -10.12
CA GLY A 96 11.51 6.67 -11.01
C GLY A 96 12.05 5.26 -11.30
N ALA A 97 12.22 4.43 -10.26
CA ALA A 97 12.66 3.05 -10.41
C ALA A 97 11.66 2.22 -11.24
N THR A 98 10.34 2.43 -11.02
CA THR A 98 9.29 1.78 -11.83
C THR A 98 9.39 2.21 -13.29
N ALA A 99 9.49 3.50 -13.58
CA ALA A 99 9.66 3.98 -14.96
C ALA A 99 10.95 3.43 -15.62
N LEU A 100 12.06 3.36 -14.87
CA LEU A 100 13.33 2.80 -15.33
C LEU A 100 13.27 1.30 -15.60
N CYS A 101 12.35 0.54 -14.98
CA CYS A 101 12.12 -0.87 -15.36
C CYS A 101 11.73 -1.04 -16.82
N SER A 102 11.19 0.00 -17.48
CA SER A 102 10.89 -0.01 -18.92
C SER A 102 12.14 -0.19 -19.79
N LEU A 103 13.30 0.22 -19.29
CA LEU A 103 14.59 0.12 -19.99
C LEU A 103 15.31 -1.21 -19.73
N ALA A 104 14.67 -2.16 -19.04
CA ALA A 104 15.28 -3.45 -18.72
C ALA A 104 15.60 -4.23 -20.00
N THR A 105 16.82 -4.78 -20.04
CA THR A 105 17.36 -5.58 -21.14
C THR A 105 17.46 -7.06 -20.82
N GLY A 106 17.05 -7.47 -19.61
CA GLY A 106 17.08 -8.86 -19.16
C GLY A 106 16.72 -9.01 -17.70
N PHE A 107 16.87 -10.25 -17.21
CA PHE A 107 16.52 -10.62 -15.82
C PHE A 107 17.18 -9.73 -14.77
N TRP A 108 18.50 -9.53 -14.83
CA TRP A 108 19.26 -8.81 -13.80
C TRP A 108 18.93 -7.32 -13.73
N THR A 109 18.74 -6.69 -14.89
CA THR A 109 18.36 -5.26 -14.93
C THR A 109 16.97 -5.04 -14.37
N LEU A 110 16.03 -5.94 -14.68
CA LEU A 110 14.68 -5.88 -14.09
C LEU A 110 14.68 -6.21 -12.61
N LEU A 111 15.52 -7.17 -12.16
CA LEU A 111 15.68 -7.53 -10.76
C LEU A 111 16.15 -6.33 -9.92
N ILE A 112 17.17 -5.62 -10.38
CA ILE A 112 17.69 -4.41 -9.72
C ILE A 112 16.61 -3.33 -9.65
N GLY A 113 15.88 -3.11 -10.75
CA GLY A 113 14.75 -2.18 -10.77
C GLY A 113 13.69 -2.54 -9.73
N ARG A 114 13.28 -3.80 -9.63
CA ARG A 114 12.29 -4.28 -8.67
C ARG A 114 12.78 -4.18 -7.22
N ALA A 115 14.06 -4.44 -6.97
CA ALA A 115 14.69 -4.26 -5.67
C ALA A 115 14.67 -2.76 -5.26
N ALA A 116 15.00 -1.86 -6.18
CA ALA A 116 14.97 -0.42 -5.94
C ALA A 116 13.54 0.08 -5.65
N VAL A 117 12.53 -0.39 -6.41
CA VAL A 117 11.12 -0.10 -6.14
C VAL A 117 10.74 -0.56 -4.75
N GLY A 118 11.00 -1.82 -4.38
CA GLY A 118 10.68 -2.37 -3.06
C GLY A 118 11.33 -1.59 -1.92
N THR A 119 12.61 -1.22 -2.09
CA THR A 119 13.33 -0.39 -1.11
C THR A 119 12.66 0.96 -0.90
N ALA A 120 12.34 1.67 -1.96
CA ALA A 120 11.78 3.02 -1.87
C ALA A 120 10.32 3.03 -1.38
N GLU A 121 9.51 2.05 -1.79
CA GLU A 121 8.11 1.93 -1.37
C GLU A 121 7.92 1.64 0.13
N ALA A 122 8.92 1.05 0.79
CA ALA A 122 8.85 0.75 2.22
C ALA A 122 8.60 2.00 3.08
N GLY A 123 8.99 3.18 2.60
CA GLY A 123 8.74 4.46 3.27
C GLY A 123 7.33 5.02 3.09
N GLY A 124 6.59 4.59 2.06
CA GLY A 124 5.32 5.21 1.68
C GLY A 124 4.21 5.08 2.73
N SER A 125 3.84 3.85 3.06
CA SER A 125 2.73 3.59 3.99
C SER A 125 2.94 4.13 5.40
N PRO A 126 4.08 3.90 6.08
CA PRO A 126 4.27 4.44 7.43
C PRO A 126 4.30 5.97 7.44
N THR A 127 4.87 6.61 6.41
CA THR A 127 4.91 8.07 6.29
C THR A 127 3.51 8.65 6.05
N GLY A 128 2.74 8.05 5.14
CA GLY A 128 1.37 8.46 4.85
C GLY A 128 0.46 8.36 6.06
N MET A 129 0.51 7.24 6.80
CA MET A 129 -0.25 7.04 8.04
C MET A 129 0.10 8.07 9.10
N SER A 130 1.39 8.32 9.33
CA SER A 130 1.86 9.30 10.31
C SER A 130 1.42 10.74 9.95
N LEU A 131 1.47 11.13 8.66
CA LEU A 131 0.96 12.42 8.22
C LEU A 131 -0.55 12.54 8.46
N LEU A 132 -1.33 11.54 8.08
CA LEU A 132 -2.79 11.54 8.24
C LEU A 132 -3.21 11.61 9.70
N SER A 133 -2.49 10.94 10.60
CA SER A 133 -2.76 10.97 12.04
C SER A 133 -2.66 12.37 12.63
N ASP A 134 -1.74 13.19 12.11
CA ASP A 134 -1.52 14.55 12.57
C ASP A 134 -2.37 15.61 11.83
N TYR A 135 -2.92 15.28 10.67
CA TYR A 135 -3.86 16.15 9.96
C TYR A 135 -5.31 15.97 10.40
N PHE A 136 -5.67 14.79 10.93
CA PHE A 136 -7.04 14.45 11.31
C PHE A 136 -7.13 14.06 12.79
N GLY A 137 -8.02 14.72 13.53
CA GLY A 137 -8.35 14.36 14.89
C GLY A 137 -9.09 13.01 15.00
N GLU A 138 -9.26 12.51 16.21
CA GLU A 138 -9.83 11.18 16.51
C GLU A 138 -11.21 10.95 15.86
N ASP A 139 -12.02 12.01 15.74
CA ASP A 139 -13.37 11.99 15.17
C ASP A 139 -13.41 11.68 13.67
N ARG A 140 -12.34 11.98 12.92
CA ARG A 140 -12.26 11.83 11.45
C ARG A 140 -11.07 11.02 10.96
N ARG A 141 -10.14 10.68 11.84
CA ARG A 141 -8.93 9.90 11.52
C ARG A 141 -9.27 8.56 10.86
N ALA A 142 -10.23 7.83 11.41
CA ALA A 142 -10.67 6.54 10.87
C ALA A 142 -11.23 6.67 9.44
N THR A 143 -12.03 7.70 9.19
CA THR A 143 -12.56 7.98 7.84
C THR A 143 -11.46 8.33 6.86
N ALA A 144 -10.51 9.20 7.23
CA ALA A 144 -9.40 9.59 6.38
C ALA A 144 -8.50 8.39 6.02
N ILE A 145 -8.18 7.55 7.01
CA ILE A 145 -7.41 6.32 6.82
C ILE A 145 -8.18 5.33 5.92
N GLY A 146 -9.49 5.20 6.11
CA GLY A 146 -10.35 4.35 5.27
C GLY A 146 -10.33 4.77 3.80
N ILE A 147 -10.47 6.07 3.51
CA ILE A 147 -10.36 6.63 2.15
C ILE A 147 -8.97 6.35 1.56
N TRP A 148 -7.94 6.54 2.36
CA TRP A 148 -6.56 6.31 1.92
C TRP A 148 -6.29 4.84 1.58
N TYR A 149 -6.76 3.88 2.39
CA TYR A 149 -6.63 2.44 2.06
C TYR A 149 -7.45 2.01 0.84
N LEU A 150 -8.65 2.58 0.66
CA LEU A 150 -9.50 2.29 -0.51
C LEU A 150 -8.78 2.62 -1.82
N SER A 151 -7.91 3.62 -1.82
CA SER A 151 -7.17 4.04 -3.01
C SER A 151 -6.18 2.99 -3.52
N SER A 152 -5.68 2.09 -2.68
CA SER A 152 -4.86 0.96 -3.14
C SER A 152 -5.66 0.01 -4.04
N GLY A 153 -6.91 -0.26 -3.70
CA GLY A 153 -7.82 -1.05 -4.54
C GLY A 153 -8.14 -0.36 -5.86
N ILE A 154 -8.34 0.95 -5.83
CA ILE A 154 -8.53 1.78 -7.05
C ILE A 154 -7.26 1.70 -7.93
N GLY A 155 -6.07 1.83 -7.35
CA GLY A 155 -4.81 1.69 -8.05
C GLY A 155 -4.64 0.33 -8.71
N LEU A 156 -4.97 -0.74 -7.99
CA LEU A 156 -4.98 -2.09 -8.54
C LEU A 156 -5.94 -2.22 -9.73
N ALA A 157 -7.16 -1.71 -9.63
CA ALA A 157 -8.13 -1.74 -10.72
C ALA A 157 -7.63 -0.96 -11.95
N ILE A 158 -7.07 0.24 -11.75
CA ILE A 158 -6.45 1.05 -12.81
C ILE A 158 -5.31 0.27 -13.48
N ALA A 159 -4.41 -0.33 -12.70
CA ALA A 159 -3.31 -1.11 -13.24
C ALA A 159 -3.79 -2.23 -14.14
N PHE A 160 -4.77 -3.01 -13.70
CA PHE A 160 -5.28 -4.14 -14.49
C PHE A 160 -6.07 -3.71 -15.72
N ILE A 161 -6.91 -2.68 -15.63
CA ILE A 161 -7.72 -2.21 -16.76
C ILE A 161 -6.86 -1.42 -17.75
N VAL A 162 -6.26 -0.33 -17.30
CA VAL A 162 -5.49 0.58 -18.16
C VAL A 162 -4.14 -0.04 -18.51
N GLY A 163 -3.43 -0.59 -17.54
CA GLY A 163 -2.16 -1.28 -17.76
C GLY A 163 -2.31 -2.47 -18.70
N GLY A 164 -3.37 -3.28 -18.55
CA GLY A 164 -3.67 -4.39 -19.46
C GLY A 164 -3.88 -3.93 -20.89
N ALA A 165 -4.60 -2.83 -21.11
CA ALA A 165 -4.79 -2.23 -22.44
C ALA A 165 -3.46 -1.71 -23.02
N ILE A 166 -2.62 -1.06 -22.19
CA ILE A 166 -1.30 -0.56 -22.60
C ILE A 166 -0.38 -1.73 -22.98
N VAL A 167 -0.31 -2.77 -22.15
CA VAL A 167 0.53 -3.96 -22.45
C VAL A 167 0.12 -4.58 -23.77
N GLN A 168 -1.17 -4.68 -24.04
CA GLN A 168 -1.70 -5.28 -25.27
C GLN A 168 -1.42 -4.44 -26.51
N SER A 169 -1.50 -3.10 -26.42
CA SER A 169 -1.38 -2.21 -27.59
C SER A 169 0.04 -1.67 -27.82
N ALA A 170 0.77 -1.37 -26.75
CA ALA A 170 2.07 -0.71 -26.81
C ALA A 170 3.22 -1.54 -26.18
N GLY A 171 2.89 -2.65 -25.52
CA GLY A 171 3.86 -3.53 -24.88
C GLY A 171 4.13 -3.20 -23.41
N TRP A 172 4.80 -4.13 -22.73
CA TRP A 172 5.01 -4.08 -21.28
C TRP A 172 5.91 -2.92 -20.82
N ARG A 173 6.82 -2.44 -21.67
CA ARG A 173 7.69 -1.29 -21.35
C ARG A 173 6.88 -0.03 -21.09
N TRP A 174 5.90 0.23 -21.93
CA TRP A 174 5.01 1.39 -21.78
C TRP A 174 4.11 1.28 -20.53
N ALA A 175 3.78 0.07 -20.09
CA ALA A 175 3.05 -0.10 -18.84
C ALA A 175 3.87 0.35 -17.63
N PHE A 176 5.18 0.07 -17.58
CA PHE A 176 6.06 0.60 -16.53
C PHE A 176 6.20 2.13 -16.59
N VAL A 177 6.32 2.71 -17.79
CA VAL A 177 6.34 4.17 -17.94
C VAL A 177 5.03 4.79 -17.42
N ALA A 178 3.90 4.24 -17.84
CA ALA A 178 2.57 4.72 -17.42
C ALA A 178 2.33 4.57 -15.91
N ALA A 179 2.91 3.55 -15.27
CA ALA A 179 2.85 3.37 -13.82
C ALA A 179 3.73 4.38 -13.06
N GLY A 180 4.95 4.63 -13.53
CA GLY A 180 5.91 5.48 -12.82
C GLY A 180 5.70 6.99 -13.02
N VAL A 181 5.34 7.44 -14.23
CA VAL A 181 5.22 8.87 -14.55
C VAL A 181 4.25 9.64 -13.65
N PRO A 182 3.05 9.14 -13.31
CA PRO A 182 2.13 9.87 -12.44
C PRO A 182 2.72 10.19 -11.07
N GLY A 183 3.46 9.26 -10.46
CA GLY A 183 4.12 9.49 -9.19
C GLY A 183 5.26 10.52 -9.27
N LEU A 184 6.02 10.54 -10.38
CA LEU A 184 7.04 11.56 -10.62
C LEU A 184 6.46 12.98 -10.75
N VAL A 185 5.25 13.11 -11.29
CA VAL A 185 4.52 14.40 -11.35
C VAL A 185 3.94 14.74 -9.99
N LEU A 186 3.44 13.77 -9.25
CA LEU A 186 2.82 13.98 -7.94
C LEU A 186 3.83 14.31 -6.85
N ALA A 187 5.06 13.81 -6.92
CA ALA A 187 6.08 14.02 -5.90
C ALA A 187 6.45 15.51 -5.71
N PRO A 188 6.75 16.30 -6.75
CA PRO A 188 6.95 17.75 -6.60
C PRO A 188 5.68 18.46 -6.13
N LEU A 189 4.49 18.07 -6.62
CA LEU A 189 3.24 18.65 -6.14
C LEU A 189 3.10 18.43 -4.62
N LEU A 190 3.34 17.22 -4.12
CA LEU A 190 3.34 16.92 -2.69
C LEU A 190 4.39 17.78 -1.95
N LEU A 191 5.62 17.82 -2.47
CA LEU A 191 6.73 18.55 -1.83
C LEU A 191 6.44 20.04 -1.66
N PHE A 192 5.83 20.69 -2.65
CA PHE A 192 5.63 22.13 -2.65
C PHE A 192 4.28 22.59 -2.08
N THR A 193 3.27 21.71 -2.03
CA THR A 193 1.93 22.09 -1.61
C THR A 193 1.50 21.49 -0.27
N VAL A 194 2.08 20.36 0.15
CA VAL A 194 1.81 19.76 1.47
C VAL A 194 2.77 20.38 2.49
N ARG A 195 2.26 20.75 3.65
CA ARG A 195 3.06 21.25 4.78
C ARG A 195 3.38 20.11 5.72
N GLU A 196 4.49 20.19 6.46
CA GLU A 196 4.76 19.26 7.55
C GLU A 196 3.87 19.61 8.74
N PRO A 197 3.00 18.69 9.21
CA PRO A 197 2.18 18.97 10.40
C PRO A 197 3.00 18.87 11.68
N VAL A 198 2.53 19.52 12.73
CA VAL A 198 3.11 19.38 14.06
C VAL A 198 2.90 17.93 14.52
N ARG A 199 3.95 17.27 15.00
CA ARG A 199 3.87 15.87 15.47
C ARG A 199 2.99 15.79 16.72
N GLY A 200 2.10 14.79 16.74
CA GLY A 200 1.19 14.58 17.86
C GLY A 200 0.13 15.70 18.01
N ALA A 201 -0.13 16.46 16.93
CA ALA A 201 -1.05 17.61 16.98
C ALA A 201 -2.45 17.25 17.52
N HIS A 202 -2.85 16.01 17.34
CA HIS A 202 -4.16 15.48 17.75
C HIS A 202 -4.04 14.31 18.75
N ASP A 203 -2.84 13.99 19.20
CA ASP A 203 -2.64 13.00 20.26
C ASP A 203 -2.78 13.72 21.59
N GLY A 204 -3.44 13.10 22.56
CA GLY A 204 -3.53 13.64 23.91
C GLY A 204 -2.13 13.82 24.54
N PRO A 205 -2.05 14.36 25.78
CA PRO A 205 -0.77 14.50 26.45
C PRO A 205 -0.01 13.19 26.40
N ALA A 206 1.22 13.25 25.91
CA ALA A 206 2.07 12.08 25.72
C ALA A 206 2.06 11.23 26.98
N PRO A 207 1.84 9.90 26.90
CA PRO A 207 1.97 9.03 28.05
C PRO A 207 3.32 9.31 28.71
N GLN A 208 3.30 9.55 30.03
CA GLN A 208 4.53 9.80 30.80
C GLN A 208 5.53 8.72 30.44
N GLN A 209 6.68 9.13 29.92
CA GLN A 209 7.89 8.39 29.59
C GLN A 209 7.76 6.86 29.72
N GLU A 210 7.21 6.22 28.67
CA GLU A 210 7.50 4.80 28.52
C GLU A 210 9.01 4.69 28.30
N GLU A 211 9.68 3.99 29.24
CA GLU A 211 11.10 3.62 29.09
C GLU A 211 11.32 3.20 27.64
N THR A 212 12.20 3.88 26.94
CA THR A 212 12.52 3.57 25.54
C THR A 212 13.21 2.22 25.48
N LEU A 213 12.42 1.17 25.48
CA LEU A 213 12.93 -0.21 25.37
C LEU A 213 13.78 -0.31 24.10
N ARG A 214 14.98 -0.85 24.24
CA ARG A 214 15.85 -1.16 23.09
C ARG A 214 15.16 -2.13 22.15
N LEU A 215 15.41 -2.03 20.85
CA LEU A 215 14.75 -2.86 19.82
C LEU A 215 14.76 -4.37 20.19
N GLY A 216 15.90 -4.87 20.71
CA GLY A 216 15.99 -6.27 21.14
C GLY A 216 15.05 -6.64 22.29
N GLN A 217 14.79 -5.71 23.23
CA GLN A 217 13.86 -5.93 24.33
C GLN A 217 12.41 -5.93 23.82
N ARG A 218 12.07 -5.03 22.87
CA ARG A 218 10.75 -5.02 22.19
C ARG A 218 10.50 -6.32 21.45
N ILE A 219 11.47 -6.80 20.65
CA ILE A 219 11.37 -8.07 19.93
C ILE A 219 11.18 -9.24 20.92
N ARG A 220 11.94 -9.28 22.02
CA ARG A 220 11.81 -10.33 23.04
C ARG A 220 10.44 -10.34 23.70
N LEU A 221 9.88 -9.17 24.02
CA LEU A 221 8.54 -9.03 24.59
C LEU A 221 7.46 -9.51 23.63
N LEU A 222 7.59 -9.19 22.34
CA LEU A 222 6.67 -9.65 21.30
C LEU A 222 6.77 -11.17 21.11
N ALA A 223 8.00 -11.70 21.03
CA ALA A 223 8.25 -13.14 20.89
C ALA A 223 7.79 -13.97 22.10
N ALA A 224 7.71 -13.36 23.28
CA ALA A 224 7.21 -14.02 24.49
C ALA A 224 5.67 -14.19 24.51
N ARG A 225 4.94 -13.65 23.51
CA ARG A 225 3.48 -13.75 23.39
C ARG A 225 3.08 -14.70 22.28
N PRO A 226 2.86 -16.01 22.55
CA PRO A 226 2.58 -17.00 21.50
C PRO A 226 1.34 -16.68 20.68
N GLY A 227 0.29 -16.12 21.28
CA GLY A 227 -0.91 -15.69 20.57
C GLY A 227 -0.62 -14.66 19.46
N LEU A 228 0.29 -13.71 19.72
CA LEU A 228 0.70 -12.72 18.71
C LEU A 228 1.47 -13.38 17.57
N LEU A 229 2.34 -14.36 17.86
CA LEU A 229 3.08 -15.09 16.84
C LEU A 229 2.15 -15.91 15.94
N TYR A 230 1.12 -16.56 16.50
CA TYR A 230 0.10 -17.24 15.70
C TYR A 230 -0.67 -16.29 14.80
N CYS A 231 -1.06 -15.10 15.29
CA CYS A 231 -1.71 -14.09 14.47
C CYS A 231 -0.80 -13.61 13.34
N ILE A 232 0.47 -13.30 13.63
CA ILE A 232 1.45 -12.90 12.61
C ILE A 232 1.61 -14.00 11.56
N PHE A 233 1.77 -15.26 11.98
CA PHE A 233 1.91 -16.39 11.06
C PHE A 233 0.68 -16.58 10.18
N ALA A 234 -0.53 -16.49 10.76
CA ALA A 234 -1.78 -16.57 10.01
C ALA A 234 -1.88 -15.45 8.96
N ILE A 235 -1.58 -14.21 9.34
CA ILE A 235 -1.58 -13.05 8.42
C ILE A 235 -0.57 -13.27 7.28
N VAL A 236 0.63 -13.77 7.59
CA VAL A 236 1.67 -14.05 6.58
C VAL A 236 1.18 -15.12 5.59
N LEU A 237 0.57 -16.21 6.06
CA LEU A 237 0.04 -17.27 5.18
C LEU A 237 -1.10 -16.75 4.29
N ILE A 238 -2.04 -16.00 4.85
CA ILE A 238 -3.16 -15.40 4.11
C ILE A 238 -2.61 -14.43 3.06
N ALA A 239 -1.71 -13.53 3.45
CA ALA A 239 -1.09 -12.57 2.54
C ALA A 239 -0.31 -13.27 1.42
N ALA A 240 0.48 -14.30 1.73
CA ALA A 240 1.21 -15.07 0.73
C ALA A 240 0.26 -15.73 -0.29
N GLY A 241 -0.86 -16.29 0.17
CA GLY A 241 -1.89 -16.86 -0.69
C GLY A 241 -2.51 -15.81 -1.62
N ILE A 242 -2.97 -14.69 -1.06
CA ILE A 242 -3.62 -13.62 -1.82
C ILE A 242 -2.65 -13.01 -2.84
N TYR A 243 -1.44 -12.63 -2.42
CA TYR A 243 -0.44 -12.03 -3.31
C TYR A 243 0.06 -13.00 -4.38
N GLY A 244 0.33 -14.26 -4.01
CA GLY A 244 0.73 -15.28 -4.96
C GLY A 244 -0.35 -15.48 -6.03
N MET A 245 -1.59 -15.67 -5.60
CA MET A 245 -2.71 -15.88 -6.50
C MET A 245 -2.95 -14.66 -7.40
N SER A 246 -2.98 -13.44 -6.85
CA SER A 246 -3.21 -12.22 -7.64
C SER A 246 -2.12 -11.98 -8.68
N THR A 247 -0.87 -12.30 -8.35
CA THR A 247 0.28 -12.10 -9.24
C THR A 247 0.28 -13.09 -10.41
N TRP A 248 -0.01 -14.36 -10.14
CA TRP A 248 0.06 -15.41 -11.17
C TRP A 248 -1.24 -15.62 -11.94
N LEU A 249 -2.37 -15.11 -11.45
CA LEU A 249 -3.68 -15.31 -12.08
C LEU A 249 -3.71 -14.76 -13.50
N THR A 250 -3.11 -13.60 -13.76
CA THR A 250 -3.01 -13.04 -15.12
C THR A 250 -2.25 -13.97 -16.06
N THR A 251 -1.08 -14.44 -15.62
CA THR A 251 -0.24 -15.37 -16.39
C THR A 251 -0.97 -16.69 -16.64
N PHE A 252 -1.69 -17.21 -15.66
CA PHE A 252 -2.53 -18.40 -15.79
C PHE A 252 -3.63 -18.22 -16.85
N LEU A 253 -4.39 -17.11 -16.80
CA LEU A 253 -5.45 -16.82 -17.76
C LEU A 253 -4.91 -16.72 -19.20
N ILE A 254 -3.72 -16.13 -19.36
CA ILE A 254 -3.07 -15.99 -20.67
C ILE A 254 -2.53 -17.34 -21.17
N ARG A 255 -1.76 -18.06 -20.34
CA ARG A 255 -1.07 -19.30 -20.78
C ARG A 255 -1.99 -20.48 -20.93
N VAL A 256 -2.96 -20.66 -20.01
CA VAL A 256 -3.84 -21.84 -19.99
C VAL A 256 -5.12 -21.62 -20.80
N HIS A 257 -5.69 -20.41 -20.73
CA HIS A 257 -6.96 -20.10 -21.40
C HIS A 257 -6.81 -19.27 -22.68
N GLY A 258 -5.58 -18.92 -23.09
CA GLY A 258 -5.33 -18.13 -24.31
C GLY A 258 -5.99 -16.73 -24.27
N MET A 259 -6.26 -16.20 -23.07
CA MET A 259 -7.02 -14.97 -22.92
C MET A 259 -6.17 -13.74 -23.28
N PRO A 260 -6.70 -12.76 -24.03
CA PRO A 260 -6.03 -11.49 -24.25
C PRO A 260 -5.75 -10.77 -22.92
N ILE A 261 -4.56 -10.15 -22.79
CA ILE A 261 -4.11 -9.50 -21.53
C ILE A 261 -5.12 -8.46 -21.02
N ALA A 262 -5.68 -7.63 -21.90
CA ALA A 262 -6.68 -6.63 -21.53
C ALA A 262 -7.94 -7.27 -20.92
N LYS A 263 -8.42 -8.39 -21.49
CA LYS A 263 -9.58 -9.11 -20.95
C LYS A 263 -9.26 -9.76 -19.60
N ALA A 264 -8.09 -10.37 -19.46
CA ALA A 264 -7.62 -10.93 -18.19
C ALA A 264 -7.52 -9.84 -17.11
N GLY A 265 -6.98 -8.66 -17.46
CA GLY A 265 -6.91 -7.50 -16.57
C GLY A 265 -8.29 -7.03 -16.07
N ILE A 266 -9.27 -6.90 -16.96
CA ILE A 266 -10.65 -6.51 -16.59
C ILE A 266 -11.26 -7.52 -15.60
N LEU A 267 -11.11 -8.83 -15.86
CA LEU A 267 -11.64 -9.86 -14.98
C LEU A 267 -11.02 -9.80 -13.58
N ILE A 268 -9.72 -9.56 -13.51
CA ILE A 268 -9.00 -9.44 -12.24
C ILE A 268 -9.39 -8.15 -11.51
N ALA A 269 -9.54 -7.04 -12.22
CA ALA A 269 -10.02 -5.79 -11.64
C ALA A 269 -11.42 -5.96 -11.03
N ILE A 270 -12.32 -6.67 -11.68
CA ILE A 270 -13.66 -6.96 -11.16
C ILE A 270 -13.57 -7.89 -9.94
N ALA A 271 -12.78 -8.97 -10.02
CA ALA A 271 -12.69 -9.95 -8.96
C ALA A 271 -12.04 -9.38 -7.68
N TYR A 272 -10.89 -8.73 -7.80
CA TYR A 272 -10.13 -8.22 -6.65
C TYR A 272 -10.53 -6.79 -6.27
N GLY A 273 -10.66 -5.89 -7.25
CA GLY A 273 -11.04 -4.50 -7.00
C GLY A 273 -12.53 -4.34 -6.65
N GLY A 274 -13.41 -5.01 -7.40
CA GLY A 274 -14.85 -4.94 -7.20
C GLY A 274 -15.35 -5.86 -6.08
N LEU A 275 -15.35 -7.17 -6.34
CA LEU A 275 -15.91 -8.16 -5.42
C LEU A 275 -15.11 -8.27 -4.11
N GLY A 276 -13.77 -8.15 -4.17
CA GLY A 276 -12.93 -8.15 -2.97
C GLY A 276 -13.22 -6.97 -2.05
N SER A 277 -13.37 -5.76 -2.59
CA SER A 277 -13.73 -4.56 -1.82
C SER A 277 -15.15 -4.65 -1.24
N LEU A 278 -16.11 -5.17 -2.01
CA LEU A 278 -17.46 -5.44 -1.53
C LEU A 278 -17.47 -6.48 -0.40
N GLY A 279 -16.67 -7.54 -0.54
CA GLY A 279 -16.52 -8.57 0.50
C GLY A 279 -15.98 -7.99 1.81
N GLY A 280 -14.95 -7.16 1.75
CA GLY A 280 -14.41 -6.46 2.92
C GLY A 280 -15.42 -5.52 3.58
N PHE A 281 -16.17 -4.75 2.78
CA PHE A 281 -17.23 -3.88 3.29
C PHE A 281 -18.36 -4.68 3.96
N LEU A 282 -18.83 -5.76 3.32
CA LEU A 282 -19.87 -6.63 3.88
C LEU A 282 -19.42 -7.31 5.17
N ALA A 283 -18.17 -7.78 5.23
CA ALA A 283 -17.61 -8.36 6.44
C ALA A 283 -17.61 -7.35 7.60
N GLY A 284 -17.14 -6.13 7.37
CA GLY A 284 -17.19 -5.06 8.37
C GLY A 284 -18.61 -4.74 8.82
N TRP A 285 -19.54 -4.61 7.88
CA TRP A 285 -20.95 -4.35 8.18
C TRP A 285 -21.60 -5.47 9.01
N VAL A 286 -21.33 -6.74 8.67
CA VAL A 286 -21.82 -7.90 9.43
C VAL A 286 -21.26 -7.90 10.85
N ILE A 287 -19.95 -7.62 11.02
CA ILE A 287 -19.30 -7.52 12.34
C ILE A 287 -20.00 -6.44 13.19
N ASP A 288 -20.20 -5.25 12.63
CA ASP A 288 -20.88 -4.16 13.31
C ASP A 288 -22.33 -4.52 13.70
N LEU A 289 -23.05 -5.19 12.80
CA LEU A 289 -24.42 -5.63 13.06
C LEU A 289 -24.48 -6.65 14.21
N VAL A 290 -23.56 -7.60 14.23
CA VAL A 290 -23.44 -8.62 15.29
C VAL A 290 -23.08 -7.97 16.63
N ASN A 291 -22.10 -7.06 16.62
CA ASN A 291 -21.69 -6.36 17.84
C ASN A 291 -22.83 -5.48 18.43
N ARG A 292 -23.56 -4.75 17.59
CA ARG A 292 -24.74 -3.97 18.03
C ARG A 292 -25.84 -4.84 18.63
N ARG A 293 -26.12 -6.01 18.05
CA ARG A 293 -27.16 -6.93 18.58
C ARG A 293 -26.78 -7.59 19.91
N ARG A 294 -25.50 -7.63 20.25
CA ARG A 294 -24.99 -8.34 21.43
C ARG A 294 -24.51 -7.43 22.56
N GLY A 295 -24.69 -6.12 22.44
CA GLY A 295 -24.46 -5.14 23.51
C GLY A 295 -23.00 -4.81 23.82
N GLY A 296 -22.06 -5.11 22.90
CA GLY A 296 -20.67 -4.71 23.05
C GLY A 296 -19.70 -5.36 22.08
N PHE A 297 -18.53 -4.76 21.98
CA PHE A 297 -17.39 -5.25 21.17
C PHE A 297 -16.70 -6.42 21.90
N ASP A 298 -16.69 -7.60 21.30
CA ASP A 298 -15.93 -8.78 21.79
C ASP A 298 -14.73 -9.02 20.88
N PRO A 299 -13.51 -8.67 21.32
CA PRO A 299 -12.30 -8.81 20.49
C PRO A 299 -12.00 -10.25 20.06
N ALA A 300 -12.38 -11.23 20.88
CA ALA A 300 -12.12 -12.65 20.58
C ALA A 300 -12.97 -13.18 19.41
N ARG A 301 -14.10 -12.52 19.12
CA ARG A 301 -15.03 -12.93 18.06
C ARG A 301 -14.86 -12.16 16.77
N THR A 302 -14.36 -10.92 16.85
CA THR A 302 -14.02 -10.14 15.65
C THR A 302 -12.86 -10.73 14.87
N SER A 303 -11.96 -11.47 15.53
CA SER A 303 -10.86 -12.19 14.88
C SER A 303 -11.29 -13.38 14.02
N LEU A 304 -12.56 -13.82 14.11
CA LEU A 304 -13.09 -14.93 13.30
C LEU A 304 -13.62 -14.48 11.92
N PHE A 305 -13.78 -13.16 11.70
CA PHE A 305 -14.38 -12.59 10.50
C PHE A 305 -13.49 -11.57 9.77
N GLY A 306 -12.28 -11.30 10.31
CA GLY A 306 -11.33 -10.33 9.77
C GLY A 306 -10.16 -10.94 8.98
#